data_39399c97a8abb0028d9d77ee6d1d6e4b
#
_entry.id   39399c97a8abb0028d9d77ee6d1d6e4b
#
_cell.length_a   1.000
_cell.length_b   1.000
_cell.length_c   1.000
_cell.angle_alpha   90.00
_cell.angle_beta   90.00
_cell.angle_gamma   90.00
#
_symmetry.space_group_name_H-M   'P 1'
#
loop_
_entity.id
_entity.type
_entity.pdbx_description
1 polymer ?
#
loop_
_entity_poly.entity_id
_entity_poly.type
_entity_poly.pdbx_seq_one_letter_code
_entity_poly.pdbx_strand_id
1 'polypeptide(L)'
;MHETPLTNAYRYAIYFASRPDSADWQAGSRWLGRCAASATVVSQPTVEGVAPEDFNRLTAAPRRYGWHATLKAPFALRHGIGLETLRQALKQLSGQLSAFQMPTLCARKLDDFLALAPVTASPQIDRVARQCVTTLHAFAAPLSAEALARRRAGGLTPEEDALLVRWGYPFVLERFQFHLSLTGSLKGVSPERIDAIQTAAVQTFQTIPPCQFDSIALFAEPRPGADFVLLEHFAFR
;
A
#
# COMPACT_ATOMS: atom_id res chain seq x y z
N MET A 1 23.75 14.04 7.26
CA MET A 1 23.26 14.78 6.06
C MET A 1 21.79 15.08 6.32
N HIS A 2 21.45 16.37 6.51
CA HIS A 2 20.04 16.77 6.66
C HIS A 2 19.37 16.61 5.30
N GLU A 3 18.50 15.59 5.16
CA GLU A 3 17.63 15.52 3.99
C GLU A 3 16.74 16.77 3.97
N THR A 4 16.81 17.51 2.88
CA THR A 4 15.91 18.63 2.59
C THR A 4 14.48 18.09 2.68
N PRO A 5 13.58 18.65 3.49
CA PRO A 5 12.22 18.16 3.58
C PRO A 5 11.60 18.17 2.18
N LEU A 6 11.02 17.03 1.76
CA LEU A 6 10.31 16.90 0.48
C LEU A 6 9.11 17.86 0.47
N THR A 7 9.34 19.08 0.03
CA THR A 7 8.29 20.12 -0.05
C THR A 7 7.33 19.87 -1.20
N ASN A 8 7.79 19.17 -2.26
CA ASN A 8 6.97 18.78 -3.41
C ASN A 8 7.43 17.42 -3.93
N ALA A 9 6.57 16.42 -3.84
CA ALA A 9 6.78 15.12 -4.46
C ALA A 9 5.94 15.02 -5.76
N TYR A 10 6.32 14.10 -6.63
CA TYR A 10 5.59 13.81 -7.85
C TYR A 10 4.18 13.28 -7.57
N ARG A 11 4.05 12.36 -6.58
CA ARG A 11 2.77 11.83 -6.11
C ARG A 11 2.81 11.55 -4.62
N TYR A 12 1.63 11.59 -4.02
CA TYR A 12 1.37 11.18 -2.64
C TYR A 12 0.42 9.99 -2.62
N ALA A 13 0.48 9.19 -1.58
CA ALA A 13 -0.43 8.09 -1.36
C ALA A 13 -0.81 8.01 0.12
N ILE A 14 -2.03 7.53 0.41
CA ILE A 14 -2.47 7.32 1.79
C ILE A 14 -2.62 5.82 1.99
N TYR A 15 -1.89 5.30 2.95
CA TYR A 15 -1.76 3.89 3.21
C TYR A 15 -2.09 3.56 4.68
N PHE A 16 -2.53 2.35 4.91
CA PHE A 16 -2.26 1.70 6.18
C PHE A 16 -0.81 1.25 6.15
N ALA A 17 -0.09 1.56 7.20
CA ALA A 17 1.25 1.05 7.46
C ALA A 17 1.44 0.99 8.98
N SER A 18 1.93 -0.12 9.48
CA SER A 18 2.32 -0.24 10.89
C SER A 18 3.51 0.67 11.22
N ARG A 19 3.74 0.93 12.49
CA ARG A 19 4.85 1.78 12.92
C ARG A 19 6.20 1.14 12.59
N PRO A 20 7.23 1.93 12.22
CA PRO A 20 8.53 1.40 11.79
C PRO A 20 9.26 0.54 12.84
N ASP A 21 8.94 0.70 14.11
CA ASP A 21 9.48 -0.08 15.25
C ASP A 21 8.68 -1.37 15.53
N SER A 22 7.54 -1.57 14.87
CA SER A 22 6.70 -2.76 15.07
C SER A 22 7.28 -4.01 14.41
N ALA A 23 6.96 -5.18 14.97
CA ALA A 23 7.34 -6.47 14.40
C ALA A 23 6.79 -6.68 12.99
N ASP A 24 5.54 -6.23 12.73
CA ASP A 24 4.89 -6.31 11.43
C ASP A 24 5.63 -5.49 10.36
N TRP A 25 5.96 -4.23 10.67
CA TRP A 25 6.75 -3.40 9.74
C TRP A 25 8.11 -4.00 9.44
N GLN A 26 8.80 -4.50 10.47
CA GLN A 26 10.14 -5.08 10.30
C GLN A 26 10.09 -6.36 9.46
N ALA A 27 9.12 -7.24 9.72
CA ALA A 27 8.93 -8.45 8.94
C ALA A 27 8.56 -8.14 7.48
N GLY A 28 7.63 -7.23 7.26
CA GLY A 28 7.24 -6.79 5.93
C GLY A 28 8.34 -6.10 5.16
N SER A 29 9.13 -5.23 5.82
CA SER A 29 10.28 -4.58 5.20
C SER A 29 11.37 -5.58 4.80
N ARG A 30 11.65 -6.60 5.64
CA ARG A 30 12.55 -7.70 5.29
C ARG A 30 12.00 -8.52 4.13
N TRP A 31 10.72 -8.89 4.19
CA TRP A 31 10.08 -9.64 3.11
C TRP A 31 10.23 -8.96 1.77
N LEU A 32 9.96 -7.67 1.72
CA LEU A 32 10.09 -6.88 0.50
C LEU A 32 11.54 -6.54 0.12
N GLY A 33 12.47 -6.57 1.07
CA GLY A 33 13.87 -6.19 0.85
C GLY A 33 14.14 -4.69 0.94
N ARG A 34 13.21 -3.90 1.51
CA ARG A 34 13.37 -2.44 1.66
C ARG A 34 12.52 -1.89 2.80
N CYS A 35 13.11 -0.98 3.57
CA CYS A 35 12.39 -0.16 4.54
C CYS A 35 12.01 1.19 3.92
N ALA A 36 10.72 1.49 3.81
CA ALA A 36 10.25 2.75 3.22
C ALA A 36 10.42 3.95 4.18
N ALA A 37 10.59 3.73 5.48
CA ALA A 37 10.80 4.79 6.45
C ALA A 37 12.25 5.34 6.41
N SER A 38 13.24 4.46 6.30
CA SER A 38 14.66 4.84 6.18
C SER A 38 15.14 4.93 4.73
N ALA A 39 14.32 4.53 3.76
CA ALA A 39 14.67 4.42 2.34
C ALA A 39 15.87 3.48 2.08
N THR A 40 16.13 2.52 2.97
CA THR A 40 17.28 1.62 2.90
C THR A 40 16.91 0.23 2.40
N VAL A 41 17.85 -0.44 1.74
CA VAL A 41 17.77 -1.86 1.40
C VAL A 41 17.89 -2.68 2.69
N VAL A 42 17.10 -3.75 2.76
CA VAL A 42 17.09 -4.72 3.88
C VAL A 42 17.25 -6.12 3.30
N SER A 43 18.02 -6.97 3.95
CA SER A 43 18.19 -8.36 3.52
C SER A 43 16.87 -9.11 3.54
N GLN A 44 16.54 -9.77 2.43
CA GLN A 44 15.35 -10.61 2.32
C GLN A 44 15.55 -11.97 2.98
N PRO A 45 14.47 -12.63 3.42
CA PRO A 45 14.56 -14.01 3.93
C PRO A 45 14.89 -14.97 2.78
N THR A 46 15.50 -16.10 3.13
CA THR A 46 15.62 -17.23 2.22
C THR A 46 14.28 -17.97 2.15
N VAL A 47 13.81 -18.28 0.95
CA VAL A 47 12.62 -19.10 0.72
C VAL A 47 13.07 -20.43 0.12
N GLU A 48 12.80 -21.52 0.81
CA GLU A 48 13.18 -22.85 0.35
C GLU A 48 12.58 -23.13 -1.04
N GLY A 49 13.38 -23.68 -1.96
CA GLY A 49 12.94 -23.97 -3.34
C GLY A 49 12.81 -22.75 -4.27
N VAL A 50 13.17 -21.54 -3.79
CA VAL A 50 13.14 -20.30 -4.61
C VAL A 50 14.51 -19.64 -4.58
N ALA A 51 15.11 -19.43 -5.75
CA ALA A 51 16.38 -18.73 -5.84
C ALA A 51 16.23 -17.27 -5.33
N PRO A 52 17.24 -16.73 -4.60
CA PRO A 52 17.18 -15.37 -4.06
C PRO A 52 16.88 -14.30 -5.12
N GLU A 53 17.42 -14.45 -6.32
CA GLU A 53 17.22 -13.53 -7.44
C GLU A 53 15.78 -13.57 -7.95
N ASP A 54 15.16 -14.76 -7.99
CA ASP A 54 13.75 -14.94 -8.35
C ASP A 54 12.84 -14.32 -7.30
N PHE A 55 13.11 -14.57 -6.01
CA PHE A 55 12.35 -13.95 -4.93
C PHE A 55 12.47 -12.43 -4.93
N ASN A 56 13.68 -11.92 -5.17
CA ASN A 56 13.94 -10.48 -5.32
C ASN A 56 13.13 -9.88 -6.48
N ARG A 57 13.08 -10.54 -7.62
CA ARG A 57 12.31 -10.12 -8.80
C ARG A 57 10.80 -10.14 -8.53
N LEU A 58 10.30 -11.20 -7.88
CA LEU A 58 8.88 -11.36 -7.57
C LEU A 58 8.37 -10.31 -6.56
N THR A 59 9.23 -9.83 -5.66
CA THR A 59 8.88 -8.79 -4.69
C THR A 59 9.16 -7.37 -5.18
N ALA A 60 9.72 -7.18 -6.38
CA ALA A 60 10.16 -5.87 -6.88
C ALA A 60 9.01 -4.85 -6.98
N ALA A 61 7.84 -5.26 -7.47
CA ALA A 61 6.70 -4.38 -7.62
C ALA A 61 6.20 -3.82 -6.27
N PRO A 62 5.87 -4.64 -5.25
CA PRO A 62 5.45 -4.12 -3.94
C PRO A 62 6.60 -3.43 -3.18
N ARG A 63 7.87 -3.85 -3.34
CA ARG A 63 9.04 -3.21 -2.72
C ARG A 63 9.12 -1.73 -2.99
N ARG A 64 8.79 -1.31 -4.22
CA ARG A 64 8.78 0.09 -4.61
C ARG A 64 7.89 0.95 -3.73
N TYR A 65 6.78 0.40 -3.26
CA TYR A 65 5.82 1.11 -2.40
C TYR A 65 6.14 0.97 -0.92
N GLY A 66 6.92 -0.05 -0.53
CA GLY A 66 7.20 -0.42 0.85
C GLY A 66 6.07 -1.27 1.47
N TRP A 67 6.20 -1.60 2.76
CA TRP A 67 5.21 -2.39 3.49
C TRP A 67 3.95 -1.57 3.79
N HIS A 68 2.85 -1.86 3.11
CA HIS A 68 1.62 -1.05 3.19
C HIS A 68 0.38 -1.78 2.68
N ALA A 69 -0.79 -1.29 3.06
CA ALA A 69 -2.05 -1.52 2.34
C ALA A 69 -2.62 -0.19 1.83
N THR A 70 -3.08 -0.16 0.59
CA THR A 70 -3.55 1.06 -0.06
C THR A 70 -4.93 1.46 0.45
N LEU A 71 -5.06 2.67 1.03
CA LEU A 71 -6.35 3.30 1.38
C LEU A 71 -6.77 4.31 0.30
N LYS A 72 -5.79 5.08 -0.22
CA LYS A 72 -5.95 5.94 -1.39
C LYS A 72 -4.72 5.79 -2.28
N ALA A 73 -4.96 5.34 -3.50
CA ALA A 73 -3.93 5.11 -4.50
C ALA A 73 -3.13 6.38 -4.81
N PRO A 74 -1.89 6.27 -5.31
CA PRO A 74 -1.03 7.41 -5.60
C PRO A 74 -1.68 8.45 -6.51
N PHE A 75 -1.62 9.72 -6.09
CA PHE A 75 -2.16 10.88 -6.80
C PHE A 75 -1.21 12.07 -6.75
N ALA A 76 -1.20 12.89 -7.79
CA ALA A 76 -0.57 14.21 -7.77
C ALA A 76 -1.49 15.21 -7.07
N LEU A 77 -0.92 16.22 -6.41
CA LEU A 77 -1.72 17.31 -5.85
C LEU A 77 -2.27 18.21 -6.97
N ARG A 78 -3.48 18.68 -6.78
CA ARG A 78 -4.09 19.67 -7.65
C ARG A 78 -3.26 20.97 -7.62
N HIS A 79 -3.18 21.66 -8.74
CA HIS A 79 -2.51 22.94 -8.83
C HIS A 79 -2.97 23.91 -7.71
N GLY A 80 -2.02 24.57 -7.08
CA GLY A 80 -2.28 25.49 -5.96
C GLY A 80 -2.44 24.83 -4.59
N ILE A 81 -2.42 23.48 -4.51
CA ILE A 81 -2.46 22.74 -3.24
C ILE A 81 -1.05 22.28 -2.89
N GLY A 82 -0.56 22.70 -1.71
CA GLY A 82 0.72 22.26 -1.17
C GLY A 82 0.62 21.06 -0.22
N LEU A 83 1.77 20.45 0.08
CA LEU A 83 1.88 19.33 1.01
C LEU A 83 1.30 19.67 2.40
N GLU A 84 1.51 20.89 2.88
CA GLU A 84 1.02 21.28 4.21
C GLU A 84 -0.50 21.29 4.27
N THR A 85 -1.18 21.72 3.21
CA THR A 85 -2.64 21.65 3.11
C THR A 85 -3.15 20.19 3.16
N LEU A 86 -2.44 19.28 2.48
CA LEU A 86 -2.75 17.85 2.56
C LEU A 86 -2.53 17.30 3.98
N ARG A 87 -1.44 17.69 4.67
CA ARG A 87 -1.18 17.28 6.06
C ARG A 87 -2.28 17.74 7.01
N GLN A 88 -2.73 18.97 6.89
CA GLN A 88 -3.84 19.50 7.70
C GLN A 88 -5.12 18.69 7.47
N ALA A 89 -5.44 18.37 6.22
CA ALA A 89 -6.61 17.54 5.90
C ALA A 89 -6.49 16.13 6.48
N LEU A 90 -5.30 15.51 6.44
CA LEU A 90 -5.02 14.21 7.02
C LEU A 90 -5.15 14.24 8.55
N LYS A 91 -4.66 15.28 9.20
CA LYS A 91 -4.81 15.48 10.64
C LYS A 91 -6.28 15.65 11.06
N GLN A 92 -7.06 16.38 10.27
CA GLN A 92 -8.50 16.53 10.51
C GLN A 92 -9.24 15.20 10.32
N LEU A 93 -8.92 14.46 9.23
CA LEU A 93 -9.52 13.16 8.95
C LEU A 93 -9.19 12.16 10.05
N SER A 94 -7.90 12.00 10.41
CA SER A 94 -7.48 11.06 11.45
C SER A 94 -8.11 11.38 12.81
N GLY A 95 -8.30 12.65 13.15
CA GLY A 95 -9.00 13.08 14.37
C GLY A 95 -10.49 12.72 14.42
N GLN A 96 -11.09 12.26 13.32
CA GLN A 96 -12.50 11.77 13.26
C GLN A 96 -12.58 10.25 13.27
N LEU A 97 -11.44 9.56 13.25
CA LEU A 97 -11.32 8.10 13.25
C LEU A 97 -10.98 7.62 14.65
N SER A 98 -11.42 6.41 14.99
CA SER A 98 -11.08 5.73 16.24
C SER A 98 -10.24 4.49 15.94
N ALA A 99 -9.25 4.24 16.78
CA ALA A 99 -8.42 3.04 16.67
C ALA A 99 -9.25 1.78 16.93
N PHE A 100 -8.91 0.69 16.24
CA PHE A 100 -9.53 -0.62 16.42
C PHE A 100 -8.53 -1.74 16.20
N GLN A 101 -8.82 -2.91 16.77
CA GLN A 101 -8.04 -4.11 16.56
C GLN A 101 -8.25 -4.63 15.14
N MET A 102 -7.16 -4.83 14.39
CA MET A 102 -7.23 -5.44 13.08
C MET A 102 -7.68 -6.91 13.17
N PRO A 103 -8.47 -7.41 12.22
CA PRO A 103 -8.69 -8.84 12.09
C PRO A 103 -7.35 -9.54 11.78
N THR A 104 -7.28 -10.82 12.12
CA THR A 104 -6.15 -11.67 11.72
C THR A 104 -5.97 -11.62 10.21
N LEU A 105 -4.73 -11.42 9.77
CA LEU A 105 -4.36 -11.47 8.36
C LEU A 105 -3.81 -12.86 8.03
N CYS A 106 -4.10 -13.35 6.83
CA CYS A 106 -3.53 -14.59 6.31
C CYS A 106 -2.92 -14.37 4.92
N ALA A 107 -1.85 -15.11 4.64
CA ALA A 107 -1.24 -15.15 3.32
C ALA A 107 -2.12 -15.94 2.36
N ARG A 108 -2.58 -15.29 1.30
CA ARG A 108 -3.39 -15.93 0.25
C ARG A 108 -3.12 -15.34 -1.11
N LYS A 109 -3.46 -16.09 -2.13
CA LYS A 109 -3.43 -15.61 -3.51
C LYS A 109 -4.66 -14.75 -3.79
N LEU A 110 -4.43 -13.55 -4.31
CA LEU A 110 -5.45 -12.64 -4.83
C LEU A 110 -5.16 -12.47 -6.33
N ASP A 111 -6.07 -12.94 -7.16
CA ASP A 111 -5.87 -12.99 -8.62
C ASP A 111 -4.52 -13.62 -9.00
N ASP A 112 -3.54 -12.82 -9.41
CA ASP A 112 -2.23 -13.28 -9.86
C ASP A 112 -1.06 -12.90 -8.93
N PHE A 113 -1.31 -12.53 -7.67
CA PHE A 113 -0.26 -12.21 -6.69
C PHE A 113 -0.59 -12.75 -5.29
N LEU A 114 0.42 -12.86 -4.42
CA LEU A 114 0.25 -13.19 -3.01
C LEU A 114 0.15 -11.93 -2.16
N ALA A 115 -0.71 -11.96 -1.16
CA ALA A 115 -0.88 -10.88 -0.20
C ALA A 115 -1.29 -11.39 1.18
N LEU A 116 -1.04 -10.60 2.22
CA LEU A 116 -1.76 -10.73 3.48
C LEU A 116 -3.09 -10.01 3.37
N ALA A 117 -4.17 -10.71 3.67
CA ALA A 117 -5.51 -10.15 3.67
C ALA A 117 -6.30 -10.62 4.89
N PRO A 118 -7.32 -9.86 5.34
CA PRO A 118 -8.14 -10.21 6.48
C PRO A 118 -8.83 -11.56 6.30
N VAL A 119 -8.83 -12.39 7.35
CA VAL A 119 -9.56 -13.66 7.36
C VAL A 119 -11.07 -13.43 7.32
N THR A 120 -11.52 -12.36 7.97
CA THR A 120 -12.92 -11.92 8.00
C THR A 120 -13.06 -10.50 7.49
N ALA A 121 -14.21 -10.18 6.88
CA ALA A 121 -14.52 -8.82 6.47
C ALA A 121 -14.48 -7.85 7.66
N SER A 122 -14.02 -6.63 7.42
CA SER A 122 -13.94 -5.58 8.43
C SER A 122 -14.59 -4.28 7.94
N PRO A 123 -15.85 -4.04 8.30
CA PRO A 123 -16.52 -2.77 7.96
C PRO A 123 -15.79 -1.53 8.49
N GLN A 124 -14.97 -1.68 9.54
CA GLN A 124 -14.15 -0.59 10.07
C GLN A 124 -13.02 -0.22 9.09
N ILE A 125 -12.32 -1.20 8.53
CA ILE A 125 -11.30 -0.99 7.51
C ILE A 125 -11.92 -0.33 6.26
N ASP A 126 -13.06 -0.86 5.79
CA ASP A 126 -13.75 -0.34 4.61
C ASP A 126 -14.19 1.11 4.81
N ARG A 127 -14.65 1.45 6.02
CA ARG A 127 -15.02 2.83 6.39
C ARG A 127 -13.81 3.76 6.32
N VAL A 128 -12.67 3.38 6.89
CA VAL A 128 -11.43 4.19 6.83
C VAL A 128 -10.99 4.41 5.39
N ALA A 129 -10.94 3.35 4.58
CA ALA A 129 -10.58 3.44 3.17
C ALA A 129 -11.54 4.36 2.39
N ARG A 130 -12.85 4.19 2.59
CA ARG A 130 -13.88 5.06 1.99
C ARG A 130 -13.66 6.53 2.36
N GLN A 131 -13.42 6.84 3.63
CA GLN A 131 -13.18 8.21 4.10
C GLN A 131 -11.88 8.78 3.51
N CYS A 132 -10.79 7.99 3.42
CA CYS A 132 -9.57 8.43 2.74
C CYS A 132 -9.81 8.79 1.28
N VAL A 133 -10.60 7.98 0.54
CA VAL A 133 -10.90 8.24 -0.86
C VAL A 133 -11.77 9.49 -1.01
N THR A 134 -12.90 9.56 -0.31
CA THR A 134 -13.93 10.60 -0.52
C THR A 134 -13.48 11.96 0.00
N THR A 135 -12.89 12.02 1.21
CA THR A 135 -12.46 13.28 1.82
C THR A 135 -11.25 13.88 1.10
N LEU A 136 -10.30 13.03 0.71
CA LEU A 136 -9.05 13.51 0.13
C LEU A 136 -9.10 13.63 -1.41
N HIS A 137 -10.23 13.32 -2.05
CA HIS A 137 -10.35 13.45 -3.50
C HIS A 137 -10.24 14.90 -3.99
N ALA A 138 -10.72 15.86 -3.21
CA ALA A 138 -10.62 17.27 -3.53
C ALA A 138 -9.17 17.78 -3.73
N PHE A 139 -8.20 17.11 -3.11
CA PHE A 139 -6.78 17.44 -3.20
C PHE A 139 -6.08 16.81 -4.41
N ALA A 140 -6.69 15.79 -5.04
CA ALA A 140 -6.11 15.06 -6.15
C ALA A 140 -6.29 15.80 -7.47
N ALA A 141 -5.20 15.92 -8.24
CA ALA A 141 -5.28 16.37 -9.63
C ALA A 141 -6.05 15.35 -10.48
N PRO A 142 -6.81 15.78 -11.48
CA PRO A 142 -7.40 14.88 -12.47
C PRO A 142 -6.32 14.04 -13.15
N LEU A 143 -6.65 12.80 -13.53
CA LEU A 143 -5.75 11.96 -14.32
C LEU A 143 -5.63 12.53 -15.74
N SER A 144 -4.41 12.48 -16.31
CA SER A 144 -4.23 12.76 -17.72
C SER A 144 -4.87 11.67 -18.61
N ALA A 145 -5.09 11.98 -19.87
CA ALA A 145 -5.62 11.01 -20.84
C ALA A 145 -4.73 9.76 -20.93
N GLU A 146 -3.39 9.95 -20.92
CA GLU A 146 -2.43 8.85 -20.95
C GLU A 146 -2.47 8.00 -19.66
N ALA A 147 -2.67 8.63 -18.51
CA ALA A 147 -2.81 7.92 -17.24
C ALA A 147 -4.11 7.08 -17.20
N LEU A 148 -5.20 7.61 -17.74
CA LEU A 148 -6.46 6.87 -17.90
C LEU A 148 -6.28 5.69 -18.86
N ALA A 149 -5.68 5.93 -20.03
CA ALA A 149 -5.44 4.88 -21.03
C ALA A 149 -4.59 3.73 -20.47
N ARG A 150 -3.49 4.04 -19.75
CA ARG A 150 -2.66 3.01 -19.09
C ARG A 150 -3.45 2.18 -18.09
N ARG A 151 -4.34 2.77 -17.31
CA ARG A 151 -5.14 2.03 -16.30
C ARG A 151 -6.21 1.16 -16.95
N ARG A 152 -6.75 1.59 -18.09
CA ARG A 152 -7.71 0.84 -18.88
C ARG A 152 -7.11 -0.33 -19.66
N ALA A 153 -5.81 -0.28 -19.94
CA ALA A 153 -5.11 -1.32 -20.71
C ALA A 153 -5.14 -2.72 -20.03
N GLY A 154 -5.35 -2.79 -18.72
CA GLY A 154 -5.52 -4.05 -17.98
C GLY A 154 -6.90 -4.70 -18.12
N GLY A 155 -7.84 -4.04 -18.81
CA GLY A 155 -9.25 -4.44 -18.88
C GLY A 155 -9.99 -4.07 -17.58
N LEU A 156 -10.99 -3.20 -17.68
CA LEU A 156 -11.84 -2.79 -16.55
C LEU A 156 -13.30 -3.10 -16.90
N THR A 157 -14.06 -3.48 -15.88
CA THR A 157 -15.53 -3.51 -16.03
C THR A 157 -16.08 -2.08 -16.15
N PRO A 158 -17.31 -1.87 -16.65
CA PRO A 158 -17.93 -0.55 -16.69
C PRO A 158 -17.97 0.14 -15.33
N GLU A 159 -18.22 -0.61 -14.25
CA GLU A 159 -18.26 -0.11 -12.88
C GLU A 159 -16.87 0.34 -12.41
N GLU A 160 -15.82 -0.44 -12.70
CA GLU A 160 -14.44 -0.11 -12.38
C GLU A 160 -13.96 1.12 -13.16
N ASP A 161 -14.36 1.24 -14.44
CA ASP A 161 -14.05 2.44 -15.22
C ASP A 161 -14.76 3.69 -14.68
N ALA A 162 -16.01 3.57 -14.24
CA ALA A 162 -16.73 4.65 -13.60
C ALA A 162 -16.04 5.10 -12.29
N LEU A 163 -15.54 4.15 -11.47
CA LEU A 163 -14.75 4.45 -10.27
C LEU A 163 -13.40 5.09 -10.62
N LEU A 164 -12.72 4.59 -11.66
CA LEU A 164 -11.47 5.17 -12.16
C LEU A 164 -11.66 6.64 -12.58
N VAL A 165 -12.66 6.93 -13.36
CA VAL A 165 -12.96 8.29 -13.83
C VAL A 165 -13.32 9.20 -12.67
N ARG A 166 -14.14 8.72 -11.74
CA ARG A 166 -14.63 9.51 -10.62
C ARG A 166 -13.57 9.74 -9.53
N TRP A 167 -12.81 8.70 -9.17
CA TRP A 167 -11.92 8.70 -7.99
C TRP A 167 -10.44 8.60 -8.30
N GLY A 168 -10.08 8.41 -9.58
CA GLY A 168 -8.71 8.26 -10.04
C GLY A 168 -8.13 6.86 -9.84
N TYR A 169 -8.93 5.88 -9.36
CA TYR A 169 -8.52 4.49 -9.17
C TYR A 169 -9.73 3.55 -9.21
N PRO A 170 -9.66 2.38 -9.91
CA PRO A 170 -10.83 1.52 -10.10
C PRO A 170 -11.20 0.69 -8.88
N PHE A 171 -10.23 0.32 -8.03
CA PHE A 171 -10.42 -0.58 -6.89
C PHE A 171 -10.61 0.22 -5.59
N VAL A 172 -11.69 1.01 -5.54
CA VAL A 172 -12.10 1.82 -4.38
C VAL A 172 -13.54 1.55 -3.99
N LEU A 173 -13.95 1.98 -2.81
CA LEU A 173 -15.33 1.91 -2.32
C LEU A 173 -15.85 0.46 -2.36
N GLU A 174 -16.81 0.14 -3.21
CA GLU A 174 -17.44 -1.17 -3.35
C GLU A 174 -16.48 -2.24 -3.93
N ARG A 175 -15.41 -1.80 -4.60
CA ARG A 175 -14.35 -2.66 -5.15
C ARG A 175 -13.09 -2.70 -4.30
N PHE A 176 -13.12 -2.05 -3.14
CA PHE A 176 -11.98 -2.03 -2.23
C PHE A 176 -11.75 -3.40 -1.60
N GLN A 177 -10.48 -3.81 -1.57
CA GLN A 177 -10.04 -5.01 -0.85
C GLN A 177 -8.77 -4.68 -0.07
N PHE A 178 -8.83 -4.75 1.25
CA PHE A 178 -7.65 -4.55 2.07
C PHE A 178 -6.64 -5.68 1.89
N HIS A 179 -5.42 -5.34 1.53
CA HIS A 179 -4.33 -6.31 1.42
C HIS A 179 -2.96 -5.64 1.54
N LEU A 180 -1.99 -6.36 2.09
CA LEU A 180 -0.56 -6.01 2.04
C LEU A 180 0.11 -6.95 1.04
N SER A 181 0.62 -6.42 -0.06
CA SER A 181 1.19 -7.22 -1.14
C SER A 181 2.49 -7.89 -0.74
N LEU A 182 2.56 -9.21 -0.89
CA LEU A 182 3.74 -10.03 -0.66
C LEU A 182 4.57 -10.20 -1.93
N THR A 183 3.91 -10.25 -3.08
CA THR A 183 4.56 -10.38 -4.40
C THR A 183 3.94 -9.41 -5.40
N GLY A 184 4.62 -9.21 -6.53
CA GLY A 184 4.02 -8.77 -7.78
C GLY A 184 3.30 -9.91 -8.48
N SER A 185 3.08 -9.77 -9.80
CA SER A 185 2.44 -10.78 -10.63
C SER A 185 3.20 -12.11 -10.59
N LEU A 186 2.44 -13.20 -10.44
CA LEU A 186 2.91 -14.59 -10.46
C LEU A 186 2.69 -15.27 -11.81
N LYS A 187 2.36 -14.50 -12.85
CA LYS A 187 2.21 -15.06 -14.20
C LYS A 187 3.51 -15.73 -14.65
N GLY A 188 3.41 -16.99 -15.08
CA GLY A 188 4.56 -17.79 -15.51
C GLY A 188 5.41 -18.38 -14.37
N VAL A 189 5.00 -18.19 -13.11
CA VAL A 189 5.64 -18.86 -11.96
C VAL A 189 5.00 -20.22 -11.77
N SER A 190 5.81 -21.26 -11.53
CA SER A 190 5.31 -22.63 -11.32
C SER A 190 4.51 -22.75 -10.02
N PRO A 191 3.51 -23.63 -9.95
CA PRO A 191 2.72 -23.85 -8.73
C PRO A 191 3.57 -24.15 -7.50
N GLU A 192 4.60 -24.99 -7.66
CA GLU A 192 5.49 -25.42 -6.56
C GLU A 192 6.22 -24.20 -5.94
N ARG A 193 6.67 -23.26 -6.78
CA ARG A 193 7.30 -22.03 -6.30
C ARG A 193 6.30 -21.10 -5.62
N ILE A 194 5.07 -21.01 -6.14
CA ILE A 194 4.00 -20.22 -5.51
C ILE A 194 3.70 -20.77 -4.13
N ASP A 195 3.56 -22.10 -4.01
CA ASP A 195 3.30 -22.80 -2.74
C ASP A 195 4.46 -22.60 -1.74
N ALA A 196 5.71 -22.67 -2.22
CA ALA A 196 6.89 -22.40 -1.40
C ALA A 196 6.87 -20.98 -0.83
N ILE A 197 6.60 -19.95 -1.67
CA ILE A 197 6.51 -18.57 -1.24
C ILE A 197 5.34 -18.36 -0.27
N GLN A 198 4.18 -18.95 -0.54
CA GLN A 198 3.03 -18.86 0.34
C GLN A 198 3.29 -19.51 1.70
N THR A 199 3.93 -20.68 1.73
CA THR A 199 4.33 -21.38 2.97
C THR A 199 5.30 -20.52 3.78
N ALA A 200 6.34 -19.96 3.14
CA ALA A 200 7.28 -19.06 3.80
C ALA A 200 6.60 -17.80 4.35
N ALA A 201 5.62 -17.24 3.62
CA ALA A 201 4.83 -16.11 4.09
C ALA A 201 3.99 -16.48 5.32
N VAL A 202 3.32 -17.63 5.31
CA VAL A 202 2.58 -18.13 6.49
C VAL A 202 3.53 -18.24 7.69
N GLN A 203 4.67 -18.90 7.54
CA GLN A 203 5.66 -19.08 8.62
C GLN A 203 6.17 -17.71 9.16
N THR A 204 6.37 -16.75 8.25
CA THR A 204 6.89 -15.43 8.64
C THR A 204 5.85 -14.60 9.40
N PHE A 205 4.59 -14.59 8.95
CA PHE A 205 3.60 -13.64 9.44
C PHE A 205 2.61 -14.22 10.46
N GLN A 206 2.43 -15.55 10.55
CA GLN A 206 1.50 -16.19 11.49
C GLN A 206 1.84 -15.95 12.96
N THR A 207 3.11 -15.71 13.28
CA THR A 207 3.58 -15.46 14.65
C THR A 207 3.48 -13.99 15.07
N ILE A 208 3.16 -13.10 14.13
CA ILE A 208 3.04 -11.66 14.40
C ILE A 208 1.63 -11.40 14.94
N PRO A 209 1.49 -10.83 16.14
CA PRO A 209 0.17 -10.51 16.68
C PRO A 209 -0.59 -9.54 15.76
N PRO A 210 -1.90 -9.63 15.68
CA PRO A 210 -2.71 -8.63 14.98
C PRO A 210 -2.39 -7.24 15.51
N CYS A 211 -2.08 -6.31 14.60
CA CYS A 211 -1.78 -4.94 14.96
C CYS A 211 -3.05 -4.10 15.15
N GLN A 212 -2.89 -2.96 15.79
CA GLN A 212 -3.94 -1.95 15.86
C GLN A 212 -3.97 -1.15 14.55
N PHE A 213 -5.17 -0.87 14.05
CA PHE A 213 -5.36 0.15 13.03
C PHE A 213 -5.59 1.48 13.75
N ASP A 214 -4.51 2.17 14.06
CA ASP A 214 -4.51 3.37 14.91
C ASP A 214 -4.09 4.63 14.16
N SER A 215 -3.76 4.53 12.88
CA SER A 215 -3.26 5.65 12.09
C SER A 215 -3.40 5.42 10.60
N ILE A 216 -3.42 6.51 9.84
CA ILE A 216 -3.17 6.51 8.40
C ILE A 216 -1.78 7.09 8.14
N ALA A 217 -1.11 6.60 7.09
CA ALA A 217 0.25 6.98 6.75
C ALA A 217 0.30 7.71 5.41
N LEU A 218 1.03 8.82 5.37
CA LEU A 218 1.34 9.57 4.16
C LEU A 218 2.65 9.08 3.58
N PHE A 219 2.60 8.64 2.34
CA PHE A 219 3.77 8.27 1.54
C PHE A 219 3.93 9.23 0.36
N ALA A 220 5.17 9.37 -0.10
CA ALA A 220 5.49 10.18 -1.26
C ALA A 220 6.35 9.41 -2.26
N GLU A 221 6.09 9.62 -3.55
CA GLU A 221 6.98 9.31 -4.66
C GLU A 221 7.71 10.60 -5.04
N PRO A 222 9.01 10.75 -4.72
CA PRO A 222 9.72 12.03 -4.91
C PRO A 222 9.76 12.51 -6.35
N ARG A 223 9.96 11.57 -7.29
CA ARG A 223 10.03 11.80 -8.75
C ARG A 223 9.41 10.62 -9.49
N PRO A 224 9.00 10.78 -10.76
CA PRO A 224 8.43 9.67 -11.54
C PRO A 224 9.32 8.43 -11.52
N GLY A 225 8.74 7.28 -11.16
CA GLY A 225 9.44 6.00 -11.12
C GLY A 225 10.27 5.72 -9.87
N ALA A 226 10.44 6.71 -8.97
CA ALA A 226 11.16 6.51 -7.71
C ALA A 226 10.37 5.62 -6.74
N ASP A 227 11.09 5.07 -5.78
CA ASP A 227 10.48 4.36 -4.65
C ASP A 227 9.70 5.32 -3.76
N PHE A 228 8.60 4.83 -3.22
CA PHE A 228 7.84 5.57 -2.22
C PHE A 228 8.57 5.59 -0.88
N VAL A 229 8.48 6.71 -0.19
CA VAL A 229 9.01 6.89 1.16
C VAL A 229 7.89 7.26 2.12
N LEU A 230 7.94 6.73 3.34
CA LEU A 230 7.05 7.13 4.41
C LEU A 230 7.43 8.54 4.87
N LEU A 231 6.46 9.45 4.88
CA LEU A 231 6.66 10.81 5.39
C LEU A 231 6.17 10.94 6.83
N GLU A 232 4.96 10.47 7.13
CA GLU A 232 4.31 10.75 8.40
C GLU A 232 3.15 9.79 8.69
N HIS A 233 2.92 9.50 9.97
CA HIS A 233 1.72 8.83 10.47
C HIS A 233 0.79 9.82 11.17
N PHE A 234 -0.48 9.75 10.85
CA PHE A 234 -1.55 10.54 11.46
C PHE A 234 -2.37 9.64 12.36
N ALA A 235 -2.16 9.76 13.67
CA ALA A 235 -2.81 8.92 14.67
C ALA A 235 -4.32 9.21 14.74
N PHE A 236 -5.11 8.16 15.00
CA PHE A 236 -6.53 8.27 15.32
C PHE A 236 -6.73 8.75 16.76
N ARG A 237 -7.96 9.08 17.10
CA ARG A 237 -8.35 9.38 18.48
C ARG A 237 -8.44 8.13 19.33
#